data_61b617482620f153a593db5d666a5fc6
#
_entry.id   61b617482620f153a593db5d666a5fc6
#
_cell.length_a   1.000
_cell.length_b   1.000
_cell.length_c   1.000
_cell.angle_alpha   90.00
_cell.angle_beta   90.00
_cell.angle_gamma   90.00
#
_symmetry.space_group_name_H-M   'P 1'
#
loop_
_entity.id
_entity.type
_entity.pdbx_description
1 polymer ?
#
loop_
_entity_poly.entity_id
_entity_poly.type
_entity_poly.pdbx_seq_one_letter_code
_entity_poly.pdbx_strand_id
1 'polypeptide(L)'
;MSALPFDSATYAVELEAKANRLRELLAPFDAPEPQVFDSPLKHFRLRAEFRLWREGGERHYAMFAQDDKRTPILIEDFPIASLRINQLMPQLKAAWQASAALSHKLFQVEFLTTLAGDAMITLCYHRPLDEHWHKAASQLAADLNVSVIGRSKGKREVIGQDYVVEKLEVG
;
A
#
# COMPACT_ATOMS: atom_id res chain seq x y z
N MET A 1 8.37 -2.80 -16.60
CA MET A 1 6.99 -2.91 -17.18
C MET A 1 6.04 -3.02 -16.02
N SER A 2 5.07 -2.09 -15.87
CA SER A 2 4.05 -2.19 -14.81
C SER A 2 3.24 -3.46 -15.04
N ALA A 3 3.26 -4.37 -14.08
CA ALA A 3 2.73 -5.72 -14.25
C ALA A 3 1.23 -5.84 -13.90
N LEU A 4 0.59 -4.77 -13.49
CA LEU A 4 -0.84 -4.73 -13.28
C LEU A 4 -1.50 -4.02 -14.44
N PRO A 5 -2.51 -4.63 -15.09
CA PRO A 5 -3.22 -4.01 -16.20
C PRO A 5 -4.09 -2.85 -15.67
N PHE A 6 -3.46 -1.71 -15.41
CA PHE A 6 -4.20 -0.46 -15.28
C PHE A 6 -4.25 0.16 -16.68
N ASP A 7 -5.37 -0.02 -17.35
CA ASP A 7 -5.64 0.60 -18.64
C ASP A 7 -6.65 1.72 -18.45
N SER A 8 -6.18 2.96 -18.64
CA SER A 8 -7.06 4.13 -18.59
C SER A 8 -8.14 4.12 -19.69
N ALA A 9 -7.93 3.38 -20.78
CA ALA A 9 -8.92 3.27 -21.86
C ALA A 9 -10.14 2.44 -21.44
N THR A 10 -9.99 1.51 -20.49
CA THR A 10 -11.10 0.67 -20.00
C THR A 10 -11.86 1.32 -18.83
N TYR A 11 -11.32 2.38 -18.24
CA TYR A 11 -11.87 2.97 -17.01
C TYR A 11 -13.35 3.37 -17.14
N ALA A 12 -13.71 4.10 -18.18
CA ALA A 12 -15.10 4.55 -18.39
C ALA A 12 -16.07 3.38 -18.57
N VAL A 13 -15.64 2.34 -19.29
CA VAL A 13 -16.43 1.12 -19.51
C VAL A 13 -16.64 0.36 -18.20
N GLU A 14 -15.58 0.22 -17.39
CA GLU A 14 -15.66 -0.44 -16.08
C GLU A 14 -16.51 0.36 -15.09
N LEU A 15 -16.42 1.68 -15.11
CA LEU A 15 -17.21 2.55 -14.25
C LEU A 15 -18.71 2.39 -14.56
N GLU A 16 -19.08 2.44 -15.84
CA GLU A 16 -20.47 2.26 -16.28
C GLU A 16 -20.97 0.84 -15.94
N ALA A 17 -20.16 -0.18 -16.17
CA ALA A 17 -20.52 -1.56 -15.80
C ALA A 17 -20.78 -1.71 -14.28
N LYS A 18 -20.00 -1.06 -13.43
CA LYS A 18 -20.21 -1.04 -11.97
C LYS A 18 -21.48 -0.29 -11.58
N ALA A 19 -21.74 0.87 -12.22
CA ALA A 19 -22.94 1.65 -11.99
C ALA A 19 -24.20 0.86 -12.38
N ASN A 20 -24.18 0.20 -13.56
CA ASN A 20 -25.28 -0.63 -14.02
C ASN A 20 -25.54 -1.82 -13.09
N ARG A 21 -24.48 -2.50 -12.64
CA ARG A 21 -24.63 -3.57 -11.65
C ARG A 21 -25.28 -3.08 -10.34
N LEU A 22 -24.95 -1.87 -9.89
CA LEU A 22 -25.58 -1.29 -8.70
C LEU A 22 -27.05 -0.98 -8.95
N ARG A 23 -27.40 -0.41 -10.11
CA ARG A 23 -28.82 -0.18 -10.52
C ARG A 23 -29.63 -1.47 -10.50
N GLU A 24 -29.10 -2.52 -11.12
CA GLU A 24 -29.74 -3.84 -11.15
C GLU A 24 -29.95 -4.43 -9.75
N LEU A 25 -28.96 -4.33 -8.87
CA LEU A 25 -29.06 -4.81 -7.49
C LEU A 25 -30.09 -4.05 -6.66
N LEU A 26 -30.27 -2.77 -6.92
CA LEU A 26 -31.17 -1.89 -6.16
C LEU A 26 -32.56 -1.80 -6.77
N ALA A 27 -32.77 -2.22 -8.00
CA ALA A 27 -34.08 -2.15 -8.69
C ALA A 27 -35.25 -2.75 -7.90
N PRO A 28 -35.14 -3.88 -7.16
CA PRO A 28 -36.23 -4.43 -6.38
C PRO A 28 -36.65 -3.59 -5.17
N PHE A 29 -35.84 -2.57 -4.80
CA PHE A 29 -36.03 -1.79 -3.56
C PHE A 29 -36.55 -0.37 -3.83
N ASP A 30 -36.91 -0.03 -5.08
CA ASP A 30 -37.34 1.31 -5.49
C ASP A 30 -36.34 2.40 -5.02
N ALA A 31 -35.06 2.09 -5.12
CA ALA A 31 -33.99 2.99 -4.69
C ALA A 31 -33.79 4.16 -5.67
N PRO A 32 -33.37 5.34 -5.19
CA PRO A 32 -33.07 6.47 -6.07
C PRO A 32 -31.93 6.13 -7.01
N GLU A 33 -31.88 6.81 -8.16
CA GLU A 33 -30.79 6.67 -9.12
C GLU A 33 -29.42 6.98 -8.46
N PRO A 34 -28.44 6.08 -8.56
CA PRO A 34 -27.12 6.30 -7.98
C PRO A 34 -26.41 7.50 -8.59
N GLN A 35 -25.89 8.40 -7.75
CA GLN A 35 -24.96 9.41 -8.20
C GLN A 35 -23.55 8.79 -8.33
N VAL A 36 -22.93 8.96 -9.50
CA VAL A 36 -21.61 8.42 -9.79
C VAL A 36 -20.57 9.52 -9.69
N PHE A 37 -19.58 9.31 -8.79
CA PHE A 37 -18.42 10.18 -8.63
C PHE A 37 -17.20 9.39 -9.09
N ASP A 38 -16.59 9.82 -10.17
CA ASP A 38 -15.40 9.19 -10.70
C ASP A 38 -14.15 9.55 -9.89
N SER A 39 -13.20 8.63 -9.84
CA SER A 39 -11.88 8.88 -9.24
C SER A 39 -10.89 9.36 -10.30
N PRO A 40 -9.80 10.03 -9.91
CA PRO A 40 -8.66 10.20 -10.81
C PRO A 40 -8.21 8.87 -11.41
N LEU A 41 -7.70 8.88 -12.64
CA LEU A 41 -7.23 7.65 -13.32
C LEU A 41 -6.02 7.02 -12.64
N LYS A 42 -5.19 7.81 -11.92
CA LYS A 42 -3.99 7.38 -11.20
C LYS A 42 -3.96 8.02 -9.82
N HIS A 43 -3.14 7.44 -8.94
CA HIS A 43 -2.79 8.02 -7.64
C HIS A 43 -3.96 8.25 -6.68
N PHE A 44 -5.08 7.54 -6.86
CA PHE A 44 -6.26 7.66 -6.02
C PHE A 44 -6.25 6.75 -4.78
N ARG A 45 -5.38 5.73 -4.75
CA ARG A 45 -5.35 4.75 -3.68
C ARG A 45 -4.39 5.15 -2.57
N LEU A 46 -4.93 5.42 -1.39
CA LEU A 46 -4.15 5.89 -0.23
C LEU A 46 -3.56 4.76 0.62
N ARG A 47 -3.94 3.51 0.35
CA ARG A 47 -3.39 2.33 1.03
C ARG A 47 -2.92 1.31 0.00
N ALA A 48 -1.72 0.77 0.22
CA ALA A 48 -1.18 -0.34 -0.58
C ALA A 48 -0.48 -1.36 0.33
N GLU A 49 -0.56 -2.63 -0.04
CA GLU A 49 0.04 -3.74 0.68
C GLU A 49 0.78 -4.61 -0.33
N PHE A 50 2.03 -4.96 -0.02
CA PHE A 50 2.88 -5.78 -0.85
C PHE A 50 3.52 -6.89 -0.02
N ARG A 51 3.56 -8.09 -0.56
CA ARG A 51 4.46 -9.12 -0.07
C ARG A 51 5.88 -8.84 -0.57
N LEU A 52 6.87 -9.36 0.15
CA LEU A 52 8.25 -9.30 -0.30
C LEU A 52 8.65 -10.66 -0.88
N TRP A 53 9.00 -10.64 -2.14
CA TRP A 53 9.50 -11.80 -2.86
C TRP A 53 11.01 -11.73 -3.01
N ARG A 54 11.68 -12.88 -2.88
CA ARG A 54 13.12 -12.97 -3.03
C ARG A 54 13.47 -13.56 -4.39
N GLU A 55 14.17 -12.78 -5.20
CA GLU A 55 14.65 -13.17 -6.51
C GLU A 55 16.07 -12.66 -6.72
N GLY A 56 16.98 -13.49 -7.27
CA GLY A 56 18.37 -13.09 -7.53
C GLY A 56 19.17 -12.68 -6.27
N GLY A 57 18.73 -13.06 -5.06
CA GLY A 57 19.33 -12.64 -3.80
C GLY A 57 18.76 -11.36 -3.22
N GLU A 58 18.00 -10.60 -3.98
CA GLU A 58 17.33 -9.36 -3.57
C GLU A 58 15.88 -9.59 -3.16
N ARG A 59 15.30 -8.62 -2.45
CA ARG A 59 13.87 -8.57 -2.14
C ARG A 59 13.19 -7.50 -2.99
N HIS A 60 12.03 -7.88 -3.54
CA HIS A 60 11.20 -7.04 -4.36
C HIS A 60 9.80 -6.98 -3.78
N TYR A 61 9.10 -5.87 -4.00
CA TYR A 61 7.66 -5.83 -3.79
C TYR A 61 6.99 -6.79 -4.76
N ALA A 62 6.03 -7.54 -4.27
CA ALA A 62 5.29 -8.49 -5.09
C ALA A 62 3.79 -8.47 -4.76
N MET A 63 3.00 -8.68 -5.79
CA MET A 63 1.58 -8.99 -5.71
C MET A 63 1.33 -10.35 -6.36
N PHE A 64 0.13 -10.88 -6.14
CA PHE A 64 -0.27 -12.17 -6.68
C PHE A 64 -1.65 -12.01 -7.30
N ALA A 65 -1.87 -12.65 -8.44
CA ALA A 65 -3.20 -12.73 -9.03
C ALA A 65 -4.16 -13.50 -8.10
N GLN A 66 -5.45 -13.20 -8.21
CA GLN A 66 -6.46 -13.80 -7.34
C GLN A 66 -6.54 -15.33 -7.53
N ASP A 67 -6.33 -15.79 -8.74
CA ASP A 67 -6.36 -17.18 -9.21
C ASP A 67 -4.99 -17.86 -9.18
N ASP A 68 -3.90 -17.10 -9.11
CA ASP A 68 -2.54 -17.63 -8.98
C ASP A 68 -1.77 -16.97 -7.83
N LYS A 69 -1.74 -17.65 -6.69
CA LYS A 69 -1.00 -17.22 -5.49
C LYS A 69 0.45 -17.72 -5.44
N ARG A 70 0.93 -18.36 -6.49
CA ARG A 70 2.27 -18.96 -6.54
C ARG A 70 3.23 -18.15 -7.38
N THR A 71 2.74 -17.53 -8.46
CA THR A 71 3.56 -16.73 -9.37
C THR A 71 3.56 -15.26 -8.90
N PRO A 72 4.70 -14.74 -8.45
CA PRO A 72 4.79 -13.34 -8.04
C PRO A 72 4.77 -12.42 -9.24
N ILE A 73 4.03 -11.34 -9.13
CA ILE A 73 4.10 -10.19 -10.02
C ILE A 73 4.97 -9.16 -9.30
N LEU A 74 6.19 -8.95 -9.79
CA LEU A 74 7.10 -7.98 -9.20
C LEU A 74 6.63 -6.55 -9.49
N ILE A 75 6.64 -5.71 -8.47
CA ILE A 75 6.14 -4.34 -8.49
C ILE A 75 7.29 -3.38 -8.25
N GLU A 76 7.58 -2.52 -9.21
CA GLU A 76 8.56 -1.44 -9.06
C GLU A 76 7.86 -0.10 -8.80
N ASP A 77 6.76 0.13 -9.49
CA ASP A 77 5.85 1.25 -9.31
C ASP A 77 4.40 0.76 -9.21
N PHE A 78 3.53 1.53 -8.56
CA PHE A 78 2.13 1.19 -8.41
C PHE A 78 1.26 2.40 -8.81
N PRO A 79 0.94 2.57 -10.10
CA PRO A 79 0.33 3.79 -10.64
C PRO A 79 -0.99 4.19 -10.00
N ILE A 80 -1.77 3.25 -9.46
CA ILE A 80 -3.02 3.55 -8.75
C ILE A 80 -2.79 4.05 -7.31
N ALA A 81 -1.64 3.73 -6.69
CA ALA A 81 -1.32 4.22 -5.36
C ALA A 81 -0.96 5.71 -5.40
N SER A 82 -1.16 6.40 -4.27
CA SER A 82 -0.84 7.82 -4.12
C SER A 82 0.60 8.13 -4.54
N LEU A 83 0.85 9.35 -4.95
CA LEU A 83 2.22 9.80 -5.26
C LEU A 83 3.16 9.59 -4.07
N ARG A 84 2.66 9.80 -2.84
CA ARG A 84 3.45 9.59 -1.63
C ARG A 84 3.86 8.13 -1.45
N ILE A 85 2.97 7.16 -1.72
CA ILE A 85 3.32 5.73 -1.68
C ILE A 85 4.40 5.43 -2.73
N ASN A 86 4.22 5.87 -3.96
CA ASN A 86 5.20 5.64 -5.04
C ASN A 86 6.57 6.27 -4.74
N GLN A 87 6.61 7.41 -4.06
CA GLN A 87 7.86 8.02 -3.58
C GLN A 87 8.52 7.23 -2.45
N LEU A 88 7.72 6.69 -1.52
CA LEU A 88 8.21 5.92 -0.37
C LEU A 88 8.72 4.53 -0.77
N MET A 89 8.16 3.90 -1.79
CA MET A 89 8.53 2.54 -2.21
C MET A 89 10.03 2.38 -2.50
N PRO A 90 10.68 3.17 -3.37
CA PRO A 90 12.12 3.03 -3.63
C PRO A 90 12.97 3.39 -2.41
N GLN A 91 12.57 4.38 -1.61
CA GLN A 91 13.30 4.79 -0.41
C GLN A 91 13.30 3.70 0.65
N LEU A 92 12.14 3.09 0.91
CA LEU A 92 12.01 1.96 1.82
C LEU A 92 12.79 0.73 1.30
N LYS A 93 12.77 0.47 -0.01
CA LYS A 93 13.55 -0.60 -0.63
C LYS A 93 15.06 -0.41 -0.36
N ALA A 94 15.58 0.79 -0.57
CA ALA A 94 16.97 1.11 -0.27
C ALA A 94 17.30 0.92 1.23
N ALA A 95 16.40 1.35 2.13
CA ALA A 95 16.61 1.20 3.57
C ALA A 95 16.71 -0.26 4.02
N TRP A 96 15.83 -1.14 3.57
CA TRP A 96 15.94 -2.56 3.96
C TRP A 96 17.10 -3.28 3.27
N GLN A 97 17.54 -2.85 2.08
CA GLN A 97 18.74 -3.38 1.44
C GLN A 97 20.01 -3.03 2.23
N ALA A 98 20.07 -1.82 2.79
CA ALA A 98 21.19 -1.34 3.59
C ALA A 98 21.18 -1.87 5.05
N SER A 99 20.05 -2.37 5.56
CA SER A 99 19.89 -2.74 6.97
C SER A 99 19.40 -4.19 7.15
N ALA A 100 20.29 -5.04 7.67
CA ALA A 100 19.91 -6.40 8.06
C ALA A 100 18.82 -6.41 9.16
N ALA A 101 18.83 -5.42 10.06
CA ALA A 101 17.82 -5.29 11.11
C ALA A 101 16.43 -5.04 10.54
N LEU A 102 16.29 -4.29 9.45
CA LEU A 102 15.02 -4.07 8.76
C LEU A 102 14.64 -5.23 7.84
N SER A 103 15.61 -5.84 7.16
CA SER A 103 15.31 -6.84 6.14
C SER A 103 15.12 -8.27 6.67
N HIS A 104 15.72 -8.65 7.84
CA HIS A 104 15.70 -10.03 8.31
C HIS A 104 14.29 -10.52 8.62
N LYS A 105 13.82 -11.53 7.87
CA LYS A 105 12.47 -12.12 7.96
C LYS A 105 11.32 -11.13 7.77
N LEU A 106 11.55 -9.99 7.14
CA LEU A 106 10.51 -9.10 6.64
C LEU A 106 9.82 -9.80 5.47
N PHE A 107 8.49 -9.92 5.52
CA PHE A 107 7.72 -10.65 4.50
C PHE A 107 6.61 -9.82 3.85
N GLN A 108 6.18 -8.73 4.49
CA GLN A 108 5.10 -7.88 4.00
C GLN A 108 5.32 -6.44 4.44
N VAL A 109 4.91 -5.51 3.59
CA VAL A 109 4.92 -4.07 3.85
C VAL A 109 3.55 -3.52 3.51
N GLU A 110 3.03 -2.66 4.39
CA GLU A 110 1.81 -1.90 4.15
C GLU A 110 2.12 -0.41 4.21
N PHE A 111 1.55 0.35 3.28
CA PHE A 111 1.59 1.81 3.26
C PHE A 111 0.20 2.35 3.51
N LEU A 112 0.10 3.37 4.32
CA LEU A 112 -1.10 4.18 4.51
C LEU A 112 -0.70 5.65 4.41
N THR A 113 -1.36 6.39 3.53
CA THR A 113 -1.11 7.81 3.33
C THR A 113 -2.41 8.60 3.37
N THR A 114 -2.31 9.93 3.48
CA THR A 114 -3.43 10.86 3.37
C THR A 114 -3.23 11.81 2.19
N LEU A 115 -4.27 12.51 1.79
CA LEU A 115 -4.17 13.58 0.78
C LEU A 115 -3.35 14.76 1.32
N ALA A 116 -3.38 14.99 2.63
CA ALA A 116 -2.55 16.01 3.31
C ALA A 116 -1.05 15.65 3.37
N GLY A 117 -0.65 14.45 2.92
CA GLY A 117 0.74 14.01 2.84
C GLY A 117 1.26 13.26 4.06
N ASP A 118 0.43 13.06 5.09
CA ASP A 118 0.81 12.21 6.22
C ASP A 118 0.95 10.74 5.79
N ALA A 119 1.87 10.00 6.42
CA ALA A 119 2.19 8.65 5.99
C ALA A 119 2.60 7.73 7.14
N MET A 120 2.22 6.48 7.02
CA MET A 120 2.58 5.40 7.92
C MET A 120 2.98 4.15 7.14
N ILE A 121 4.04 3.48 7.60
CA ILE A 121 4.54 2.24 7.02
C ILE A 121 4.44 1.14 8.07
N THR A 122 3.79 0.01 7.72
CA THR A 122 3.77 -1.18 8.56
C THR A 122 4.71 -2.24 7.97
N LEU A 123 5.64 -2.72 8.78
CA LEU A 123 6.60 -3.75 8.45
C LEU A 123 6.25 -5.05 9.20
N CYS A 124 5.94 -6.13 8.47
CA CYS A 124 5.50 -7.41 9.05
C CYS A 124 6.61 -8.47 8.98
N TYR A 125 6.87 -9.11 10.15
CA TYR A 125 8.02 -10.00 10.33
C TYR A 125 7.63 -11.40 10.81
N HIS A 126 8.40 -12.40 10.38
CA HIS A 126 8.40 -13.75 10.95
C HIS A 126 9.48 -13.93 12.03
N ARG A 127 9.78 -12.90 12.81
CA ARG A 127 10.72 -12.92 13.93
C ARG A 127 10.29 -11.94 15.01
N PRO A 128 10.73 -12.09 16.28
CA PRO A 128 10.59 -11.03 17.28
C PRO A 128 11.32 -9.76 16.86
N LEU A 129 10.79 -8.62 17.26
CA LEU A 129 11.44 -7.31 17.11
C LEU A 129 12.34 -7.08 18.33
N ASP A 130 13.56 -6.63 18.08
CA ASP A 130 14.61 -6.40 19.08
C ASP A 130 15.07 -4.94 19.09
N GLU A 131 16.00 -4.58 19.95
CA GLU A 131 16.56 -3.23 20.04
C GLU A 131 17.24 -2.77 18.75
N HIS A 132 17.88 -3.70 18.01
CA HIS A 132 18.49 -3.37 16.71
C HIS A 132 17.43 -2.98 15.70
N TRP A 133 16.30 -3.70 15.68
CA TRP A 133 15.16 -3.32 14.86
C TRP A 133 14.62 -1.95 15.27
N HIS A 134 14.45 -1.72 16.58
CA HIS A 134 13.89 -0.47 17.10
C HIS A 134 14.73 0.75 16.69
N LYS A 135 16.06 0.63 16.82
CA LYS A 135 17.00 1.68 16.39
C LYS A 135 16.91 1.93 14.87
N ALA A 136 16.91 0.86 14.07
CA ALA A 136 16.83 0.98 12.61
C ALA A 136 15.47 1.53 12.14
N ALA A 137 14.37 1.13 12.79
CA ALA A 137 13.02 1.63 12.48
C ALA A 137 12.86 3.11 12.89
N SER A 138 13.48 3.55 14.01
CA SER A 138 13.48 4.95 14.42
C SER A 138 14.24 5.83 13.42
N GLN A 139 15.39 5.35 12.94
CA GLN A 139 16.13 6.06 11.89
C GLN A 139 15.31 6.13 10.59
N LEU A 140 14.71 5.02 10.16
CA LEU A 140 13.85 4.98 8.98
C LEU A 140 12.69 5.96 9.08
N ALA A 141 12.02 6.03 10.24
CA ALA A 141 10.90 6.95 10.48
C ALA A 141 11.35 8.41 10.33
N ALA A 142 12.52 8.76 10.87
CA ALA A 142 13.09 10.10 10.77
C ALA A 142 13.49 10.45 9.33
N ASP A 143 14.21 9.54 8.64
CA ASP A 143 14.72 9.76 7.29
C ASP A 143 13.60 9.94 6.27
N LEU A 144 12.51 9.18 6.41
CA LEU A 144 11.37 9.22 5.49
C LEU A 144 10.25 10.17 5.92
N ASN A 145 10.35 10.74 7.12
CA ASN A 145 9.30 11.55 7.75
C ASN A 145 7.95 10.81 7.73
N VAL A 146 7.91 9.63 8.36
CA VAL A 146 6.73 8.76 8.46
C VAL A 146 6.65 8.12 9.84
N SER A 147 5.46 7.67 10.23
CA SER A 147 5.34 6.72 11.34
C SER A 147 5.63 5.29 10.87
N VAL A 148 6.29 4.49 11.71
CA VAL A 148 6.64 3.10 11.40
C VAL A 148 6.02 2.16 12.43
N ILE A 149 5.31 1.13 11.96
CA ILE A 149 4.77 0.07 12.79
C ILE A 149 5.48 -1.24 12.46
N GLY A 150 6.03 -1.90 13.47
CA GLY A 150 6.50 -3.27 13.38
C GLY A 150 5.44 -4.26 13.86
N ARG A 151 5.15 -5.30 13.09
CA ARG A 151 4.25 -6.40 13.49
C ARG A 151 4.98 -7.73 13.49
N SER A 152 4.83 -8.50 14.57
CA SER A 152 5.41 -9.84 14.71
C SER A 152 4.62 -10.68 15.71
N LYS A 153 4.06 -11.84 15.30
CA LYS A 153 3.42 -12.85 16.18
C LYS A 153 2.60 -12.26 17.33
N GLY A 154 1.64 -11.40 17.03
CA GLY A 154 0.76 -10.77 18.01
C GLY A 154 1.37 -9.59 18.78
N LYS A 155 2.64 -9.23 18.53
CA LYS A 155 3.26 -8.02 19.03
C LYS A 155 3.22 -6.92 18.00
N ARG A 156 3.03 -5.69 18.48
CA ARG A 156 3.02 -4.46 17.69
C ARG A 156 3.91 -3.44 18.38
N GLU A 157 4.90 -2.95 17.66
CA GLU A 157 5.80 -1.86 18.07
C GLU A 157 5.49 -0.63 17.23
N VAL A 158 5.45 0.54 17.84
CA VAL A 158 5.10 1.80 17.16
C VAL A 158 6.22 2.80 17.32
N ILE A 159 6.71 3.32 16.21
CA ILE A 159 7.65 4.44 16.14
C ILE A 159 6.89 5.64 15.56
N GLY A 160 6.71 6.68 16.34
CA GLY A 160 5.86 7.80 16.00
C GLY A 160 4.41 7.59 16.45
N GLN A 161 3.47 7.72 15.54
CA GLN A 161 2.03 7.57 15.81
C GLN A 161 1.47 6.31 15.17
N ASP A 162 0.36 5.80 15.68
CA ASP A 162 -0.33 4.63 15.15
C ASP A 162 -1.58 4.98 14.32
N TYR A 163 -1.67 6.23 13.93
CA TYR A 163 -2.70 6.80 13.08
C TYR A 163 -2.09 7.81 12.08
N VAL A 164 -2.84 8.14 11.06
CA VAL A 164 -2.55 9.24 10.12
C VAL A 164 -3.64 10.30 10.22
N VAL A 165 -3.29 11.55 9.94
CA VAL A 165 -4.22 12.68 10.01
C VAL A 165 -4.54 13.16 8.60
N GLU A 166 -5.83 13.10 8.22
CA GLU A 166 -6.32 13.71 6.99
C GLU A 166 -6.83 15.12 7.29
N LYS A 167 -6.55 16.06 6.39
CA LYS A 167 -7.05 17.43 6.42
C LYS A 167 -7.88 17.66 5.17
N LEU A 168 -9.18 17.75 5.34
CA LEU A 168 -10.11 18.01 4.25
C LEU A 168 -10.65 19.43 4.38
N GLU A 169 -10.71 20.14 3.26
CA GLU A 169 -11.47 21.37 3.17
C GLU A 169 -12.94 20.97 3.00
N VAL A 170 -13.76 21.36 3.95
CA VAL A 170 -15.21 21.17 3.89
C VAL A 170 -15.79 22.49 3.43
N GLY A 171 -16.37 22.49 2.23
CA GLY A 171 -17.04 23.65 1.64
C GLY A 171 -18.36 24.00 2.32
#